data_ef46926635047670cf76570b8f998ff4
#
_entry.id   ef46926635047670cf76570b8f998ff4
#
_cell.length_a   1.000
_cell.length_b   1.000
_cell.length_c   1.000
_cell.angle_alpha   90.00
_cell.angle_beta   90.00
_cell.angle_gamma   90.00
#
_symmetry.space_group_name_H-M   'P 1'
#
loop_
_entity.id
_entity.type
_entity.pdbx_description
1 polymer ?
#
loop_
_entity_poly.entity_id
_entity_poly.type
_entity_poly.pdbx_seq_one_letter_code
_entity_poly.pdbx_strand_id
1 'polypeptide(L)'
;MRRVPRCGLARRGGVRQKGVMMLTLQDLPPVRGTLSADRPLSDLTWLRVGGPADWLFQPADAADLGAFLAALDASVPVFPMGVGSNLIVRDGGLRGVVIRLGRGFNEITVEGTRVTAGAAALDAHVARRAAEAGVDLTFLRTIPGSVGGAVRMNAGCYGSYVADHLESVSAILRDGTPVSLAAADLGLAYRSSRLPEGAVVTGATFTGALADPDALAERMAEQLAKRDASQPVKDRSAGSTFRNPAGFSSTGRADDRHDLKAWKLISDAGMRGARRGGAQMSDLHANFLLNTGGATAADLEGLGEEVRKRVFQASGIELEWEIMRVGEPGADKPAK
;
A
#
# COMPACT_ATOMS: atom_id res chain seq x y z
N MET A 1 -50.97 52.91 9.99
CA MET A 1 -49.62 52.42 10.20
C MET A 1 -49.68 50.98 10.68
N ARG A 2 -49.45 50.01 9.78
CA ARG A 2 -49.43 48.58 10.12
C ARG A 2 -47.95 48.12 10.02
N ARG A 3 -47.45 47.55 11.11
CA ARG A 3 -46.09 46.99 11.20
C ARG A 3 -46.08 45.59 10.52
N VAL A 4 -45.09 45.35 9.63
CA VAL A 4 -44.82 44.09 9.00
C VAL A 4 -43.87 43.31 9.93
N PRO A 5 -44.07 42.02 10.23
CA PRO A 5 -43.14 41.25 11.03
C PRO A 5 -41.97 40.74 10.16
N ARG A 6 -40.73 40.90 10.66
CA ARG A 6 -39.51 40.34 10.10
C ARG A 6 -39.51 38.83 10.29
N CYS A 7 -39.46 38.09 9.18
CA CYS A 7 -39.24 36.65 9.13
C CYS A 7 -37.79 36.36 9.53
N GLY A 8 -37.60 35.72 10.70
CA GLY A 8 -36.30 35.23 11.14
C GLY A 8 -35.95 33.93 10.43
N LEU A 9 -34.85 33.91 9.67
CA LEU A 9 -34.25 32.70 9.16
C LEU A 9 -33.71 31.87 10.35
N ALA A 10 -34.41 30.82 10.67
CA ALA A 10 -33.93 29.78 11.60
C ALA A 10 -32.71 29.07 10.97
N ARG A 11 -31.53 29.29 11.55
CA ARG A 11 -30.35 28.44 11.29
C ARG A 11 -30.69 27.03 11.71
N ARG A 12 -30.78 26.12 10.76
CA ARG A 12 -30.88 24.68 11.03
C ARG A 12 -29.55 24.23 11.67
N GLY A 13 -29.56 24.07 12.99
CA GLY A 13 -28.48 23.45 13.72
C GLY A 13 -28.36 21.99 13.30
N GLY A 14 -27.26 21.64 12.66
CA GLY A 14 -26.90 20.25 12.40
C GLY A 14 -26.70 19.50 13.72
N VAL A 15 -27.31 18.36 13.85
CA VAL A 15 -27.15 17.43 14.98
C VAL A 15 -25.70 16.93 14.98
N ARG A 16 -24.91 17.36 15.96
CA ARG A 16 -23.57 16.85 16.23
C ARG A 16 -23.67 15.44 16.78
N GLN A 17 -23.45 14.42 15.94
CA GLN A 17 -22.95 13.13 16.42
C GLN A 17 -21.47 13.30 16.77
N LYS A 18 -21.03 12.66 17.86
CA LYS A 18 -19.68 12.83 18.43
C LYS A 18 -18.58 12.64 17.35
N GLY A 19 -17.88 13.71 17.03
CA GLY A 19 -16.44 13.68 16.77
C GLY A 19 -15.96 13.50 15.33
N VAL A 20 -16.80 13.34 14.31
CA VAL A 20 -16.32 13.29 12.91
C VAL A 20 -16.83 14.52 12.15
N MET A 21 -15.91 15.43 11.85
CA MET A 21 -16.21 16.55 10.96
C MET A 21 -16.32 15.99 9.54
N MET A 22 -17.54 15.94 8.97
CA MET A 22 -17.71 15.60 7.55
C MET A 22 -17.17 16.74 6.71
N LEU A 23 -16.07 16.49 6.00
CA LEU A 23 -15.48 17.44 5.05
C LEU A 23 -16.43 17.63 3.88
N THR A 24 -16.73 18.89 3.59
CA THR A 24 -17.49 19.29 2.38
C THR A 24 -16.53 19.79 1.31
N LEU A 25 -16.97 19.94 0.07
CA LEU A 25 -16.17 20.51 -1.00
C LEU A 25 -15.66 21.93 -0.69
N GLN A 26 -16.38 22.67 0.15
CA GLN A 26 -16.02 24.04 0.53
C GLN A 26 -14.85 24.07 1.54
N ASP A 27 -14.59 22.95 2.21
CA ASP A 27 -13.50 22.82 3.19
C ASP A 27 -12.19 22.38 2.51
N LEU A 28 -12.22 22.08 1.20
CA LEU A 28 -11.07 21.57 0.45
C LEU A 28 -10.48 22.64 -0.47
N PRO A 29 -9.15 22.68 -0.61
CA PRO A 29 -8.48 23.55 -1.56
C PRO A 29 -8.88 23.23 -3.02
N PRO A 30 -8.82 24.22 -3.94
CA PRO A 30 -9.00 23.99 -5.36
C PRO A 30 -7.88 23.11 -5.91
N VAL A 31 -8.20 22.27 -6.91
CA VAL A 31 -7.26 21.35 -7.55
C VAL A 31 -7.28 21.50 -9.07
N ARG A 32 -6.16 21.15 -9.73
CA ARG A 32 -6.09 20.99 -11.18
C ARG A 32 -6.36 19.54 -11.60
N GLY A 33 -6.05 18.60 -10.71
CA GLY A 33 -6.35 17.18 -10.87
C GLY A 33 -7.83 16.86 -10.66
N THR A 34 -8.11 15.69 -10.09
CA THR A 34 -9.49 15.26 -9.82
C THR A 34 -9.71 15.05 -8.33
N LEU A 35 -10.90 15.47 -7.87
CA LEU A 35 -11.37 15.28 -6.50
C LEU A 35 -12.71 14.57 -6.55
N SER A 36 -12.85 13.45 -5.84
CA SER A 36 -14.06 12.63 -5.84
C SER A 36 -14.52 12.37 -4.41
N ALA A 37 -15.77 12.71 -4.09
CA ALA A 37 -16.39 12.42 -2.79
C ALA A 37 -16.89 10.98 -2.75
N ASP A 38 -16.95 10.41 -1.55
CA ASP A 38 -17.52 9.07 -1.25
C ASP A 38 -17.04 7.98 -2.20
N ARG A 39 -15.75 8.04 -2.57
CA ARG A 39 -15.18 7.15 -3.58
C ARG A 39 -14.96 5.74 -3.00
N PRO A 40 -15.67 4.69 -3.46
CA PRO A 40 -15.40 3.32 -3.05
C PRO A 40 -13.93 2.94 -3.32
N LEU A 41 -13.27 2.35 -2.31
CA LEU A 41 -11.86 1.96 -2.43
C LEU A 41 -11.67 0.48 -2.80
N SER A 42 -12.72 -0.32 -2.74
CA SER A 42 -12.68 -1.76 -3.04
C SER A 42 -12.17 -2.08 -4.45
N ASP A 43 -12.50 -1.26 -5.46
CA ASP A 43 -11.99 -1.44 -6.83
C ASP A 43 -10.56 -0.94 -7.04
N LEU A 44 -10.00 -0.23 -6.05
CA LEU A 44 -8.63 0.27 -6.04
C LEU A 44 -7.68 -0.59 -5.20
N THR A 45 -8.17 -1.61 -4.51
CA THR A 45 -7.37 -2.59 -3.76
C THR A 45 -7.27 -3.92 -4.49
N TRP A 46 -6.16 -4.64 -4.31
CA TRP A 46 -5.99 -5.96 -4.89
C TRP A 46 -6.89 -7.00 -4.25
N LEU A 47 -7.16 -6.89 -2.96
CA LEU A 47 -8.13 -7.76 -2.25
C LEU A 47 -9.59 -7.47 -2.62
N ARG A 48 -9.87 -6.37 -3.34
CA ARG A 48 -11.23 -5.99 -3.74
C ARG A 48 -12.19 -5.82 -2.56
N VAL A 49 -11.68 -5.33 -1.44
CA VAL A 49 -12.46 -4.94 -0.26
C VAL A 49 -12.17 -3.48 0.11
N GLY A 50 -13.06 -2.87 0.83
CA GLY A 50 -12.91 -1.54 1.39
C GLY A 50 -14.12 -0.65 1.22
N GLY A 51 -14.45 0.09 2.27
CA GLY A 51 -15.42 1.18 2.25
C GLY A 51 -14.92 2.39 1.46
N PRO A 52 -15.68 3.49 1.46
CA PRO A 52 -15.35 4.69 0.70
C PRO A 52 -14.24 5.52 1.38
N ALA A 53 -13.50 6.29 0.57
CA ALA A 53 -12.80 7.46 1.05
C ALA A 53 -13.79 8.62 1.16
N ASP A 54 -13.70 9.46 2.21
CA ASP A 54 -14.49 10.71 2.23
C ASP A 54 -14.18 11.51 0.98
N TRP A 55 -12.88 11.64 0.67
CA TRP A 55 -12.39 12.27 -0.54
C TRP A 55 -11.22 11.50 -1.15
N LEU A 56 -11.24 11.30 -2.45
CA LEU A 56 -10.10 10.82 -3.23
C LEU A 56 -9.56 11.96 -4.09
N PHE A 57 -8.31 12.35 -3.84
CA PHE A 57 -7.59 13.33 -4.64
C PHE A 57 -6.57 12.63 -5.54
N GLN A 58 -6.66 12.91 -6.84
CA GLN A 58 -5.67 12.51 -7.84
C GLN A 58 -5.02 13.76 -8.43
N PRO A 59 -3.85 14.19 -7.92
CA PRO A 59 -3.18 15.39 -8.37
C PRO A 59 -2.72 15.27 -9.83
N ALA A 60 -2.77 16.40 -10.55
CA ALA A 60 -2.29 16.48 -11.93
C ALA A 60 -0.76 16.31 -11.98
N ASP A 61 -0.05 16.94 -11.05
CA ASP A 61 1.41 16.93 -10.92
C ASP A 61 1.85 17.31 -9.49
N ALA A 62 3.17 17.40 -9.28
CA ALA A 62 3.75 17.71 -7.97
C ALA A 62 3.38 19.13 -7.49
N ALA A 63 3.24 20.10 -8.38
CA ALA A 63 2.85 21.46 -8.01
C ALA A 63 1.40 21.52 -7.52
N ASP A 64 0.48 20.78 -8.17
CA ASP A 64 -0.90 20.65 -7.75
C ASP A 64 -1.00 19.95 -6.38
N LEU A 65 -0.24 18.88 -6.15
CA LEU A 65 -0.15 18.20 -4.87
C LEU A 65 0.37 19.11 -3.77
N GLY A 66 1.45 19.86 -4.03
CA GLY A 66 2.06 20.78 -3.08
C GLY A 66 1.11 21.90 -2.70
N ALA A 67 0.47 22.55 -3.68
CA ALA A 67 -0.50 23.61 -3.45
C ALA A 67 -1.71 23.11 -2.62
N PHE A 68 -2.21 21.92 -2.93
CA PHE A 68 -3.31 21.29 -2.20
C PHE A 68 -2.93 21.04 -0.72
N LEU A 69 -1.77 20.41 -0.48
CA LEU A 69 -1.32 20.10 0.89
C LEU A 69 -1.04 21.35 1.71
N ALA A 70 -0.43 22.38 1.09
CA ALA A 70 -0.15 23.65 1.76
C ALA A 70 -1.43 24.38 2.23
N ALA A 71 -2.51 24.28 1.45
CA ALA A 71 -3.77 24.96 1.74
C ALA A 71 -4.77 24.09 2.54
N LEU A 72 -4.55 22.78 2.62
CA LEU A 72 -5.42 21.87 3.35
C LEU A 72 -5.22 22.03 4.86
N ASP A 73 -6.31 22.20 5.61
CA ASP A 73 -6.27 22.29 7.07
C ASP A 73 -5.45 21.11 7.67
N ALA A 74 -4.54 21.45 8.59
CA ALA A 74 -3.61 20.49 9.18
C ALA A 74 -4.31 19.34 9.96
N SER A 75 -5.53 19.58 10.46
CA SER A 75 -6.32 18.58 11.18
C SER A 75 -6.96 17.53 10.27
N VAL A 76 -7.01 17.79 8.94
CA VAL A 76 -7.57 16.85 7.97
C VAL A 76 -6.60 15.68 7.75
N PRO A 77 -7.01 14.44 8.05
CA PRO A 77 -6.18 13.27 7.78
C PRO A 77 -5.88 13.12 6.28
N VAL A 78 -4.62 12.77 5.98
CA VAL A 78 -4.18 12.48 4.62
C VAL A 78 -3.62 11.05 4.56
N PHE A 79 -4.06 10.27 3.58
CA PHE A 79 -3.58 8.91 3.37
C PHE A 79 -3.07 8.72 1.94
N PRO A 80 -1.73 8.69 1.72
CA PRO A 80 -1.16 8.34 0.42
C PRO A 80 -1.43 6.87 0.08
N MET A 81 -2.07 6.59 -1.05
CA MET A 81 -2.41 5.26 -1.52
C MET A 81 -1.79 4.97 -2.88
N GLY A 82 -1.00 3.90 -2.98
CA GLY A 82 -0.49 3.38 -4.24
C GLY A 82 -1.54 2.52 -4.97
N VAL A 83 -1.08 1.42 -5.59
CA VAL A 83 -1.97 0.49 -6.32
C VAL A 83 -2.77 -0.45 -5.40
N GLY A 84 -2.70 -0.28 -4.09
CA GLY A 84 -3.48 -1.07 -3.13
C GLY A 84 -3.08 -2.54 -3.01
N SER A 85 -1.82 -2.87 -3.35
CA SER A 85 -1.31 -4.25 -3.36
C SER A 85 -0.94 -4.81 -1.98
N ASN A 86 -0.91 -3.97 -0.94
CA ASN A 86 -0.60 -4.38 0.44
C ASN A 86 -1.57 -3.75 1.45
N LEU A 87 -2.86 -3.67 1.09
CA LEU A 87 -3.87 -2.99 1.91
C LEU A 87 -5.11 -3.84 2.12
N ILE A 88 -5.61 -3.86 3.35
CA ILE A 88 -7.01 -4.10 3.69
C ILE A 88 -7.57 -2.74 4.10
N VAL A 89 -8.41 -2.16 3.27
CA VAL A 89 -9.22 -1.01 3.65
C VAL A 89 -10.48 -1.54 4.33
N ARG A 90 -10.73 -1.11 5.56
CA ARG A 90 -11.87 -1.57 6.36
C ARG A 90 -13.19 -1.10 5.77
N ASP A 91 -14.28 -1.81 6.11
CA ASP A 91 -15.59 -1.63 5.48
C ASP A 91 -16.23 -0.26 5.77
N GLY A 92 -15.83 0.44 6.85
CA GLY A 92 -16.24 1.83 7.15
C GLY A 92 -15.51 2.88 6.32
N GLY A 93 -14.43 2.52 5.63
CA GLY A 93 -13.68 3.41 4.74
C GLY A 93 -12.65 4.29 5.44
N LEU A 94 -12.13 5.27 4.72
CA LEU A 94 -11.07 6.19 5.16
C LEU A 94 -11.61 7.60 5.32
N ARG A 95 -11.39 8.17 6.52
CA ARG A 95 -11.72 9.58 6.80
C ARG A 95 -10.66 10.50 6.24
N GLY A 96 -11.07 11.72 5.86
CA GLY A 96 -10.20 12.75 5.29
C GLY A 96 -9.95 12.57 3.80
N VAL A 97 -8.70 12.75 3.37
CA VAL A 97 -8.32 12.73 1.96
C VAL A 97 -7.37 11.58 1.66
N VAL A 98 -7.80 10.68 0.78
CA VAL A 98 -6.92 9.68 0.16
C VAL A 98 -6.25 10.32 -1.06
N ILE A 99 -4.92 10.32 -1.10
CA ILE A 99 -4.16 10.84 -2.24
C ILE A 99 -3.65 9.66 -3.07
N ARG A 100 -4.04 9.60 -4.34
CA ARG A 100 -3.60 8.57 -5.28
C ARG A 100 -2.90 9.20 -6.47
N LEU A 101 -1.60 8.99 -6.56
CA LEU A 101 -0.78 9.51 -7.65
C LEU A 101 -1.09 8.77 -8.96
N GLY A 102 -1.10 9.50 -10.07
CA GLY A 102 -1.43 9.03 -11.39
C GLY A 102 -0.32 9.25 -12.41
N ARG A 103 -0.70 9.50 -13.66
CA ARG A 103 0.21 9.62 -14.81
C ARG A 103 1.30 10.68 -14.65
N GLY A 104 1.03 11.77 -13.93
CA GLY A 104 2.02 12.83 -13.65
C GLY A 104 3.20 12.38 -12.75
N PHE A 105 3.18 11.13 -12.27
CA PHE A 105 4.15 10.58 -11.32
C PHE A 105 4.66 9.19 -11.72
N ASN A 106 4.64 8.82 -13.01
CA ASN A 106 5.01 7.47 -13.46
C ASN A 106 6.16 7.46 -14.49
N GLU A 107 6.81 8.58 -14.69
CA GLU A 107 7.98 8.68 -15.57
C GLU A 107 9.13 7.80 -15.02
N ILE A 108 9.91 7.22 -15.95
CA ILE A 108 11.10 6.41 -15.63
C ILE A 108 12.21 6.86 -16.56
N THR A 109 13.32 7.34 -15.97
CA THR A 109 14.55 7.72 -16.70
C THR A 109 15.72 6.89 -16.21
N VAL A 110 16.64 6.57 -17.12
CA VAL A 110 17.87 5.82 -16.82
C VAL A 110 19.06 6.61 -17.33
N GLU A 111 20.01 6.89 -16.45
CA GLU A 111 21.24 7.64 -16.75
C GLU A 111 22.46 6.91 -16.14
N GLY A 112 23.22 6.22 -16.97
CA GLY A 112 24.31 5.36 -16.52
C GLY A 112 23.79 4.24 -15.62
N THR A 113 24.20 4.21 -14.35
CA THR A 113 23.76 3.23 -13.34
C THR A 113 22.56 3.71 -12.52
N ARG A 114 22.07 4.94 -12.74
CA ARG A 114 21.00 5.57 -11.98
C ARG A 114 19.67 5.43 -12.70
N VAL A 115 18.64 5.07 -11.94
CA VAL A 115 17.25 4.93 -12.41
C VAL A 115 16.37 5.80 -11.55
N THR A 116 15.80 6.87 -12.12
CA THR A 116 14.84 7.73 -11.44
C THR A 116 13.43 7.36 -11.90
N ALA A 117 12.55 7.12 -10.94
CA ALA A 117 11.19 6.69 -11.20
C ALA A 117 10.17 7.46 -10.34
N GLY A 118 9.09 7.90 -10.96
CA GLY A 118 7.96 8.49 -10.24
C GLY A 118 7.28 7.47 -9.33
N ALA A 119 6.71 7.93 -8.22
CA ALA A 119 6.14 7.06 -7.19
C ALA A 119 4.95 6.21 -7.65
N ALA A 120 4.26 6.61 -8.73
CA ALA A 120 3.18 5.84 -9.36
C ALA A 120 3.68 4.85 -10.43
N ALA A 121 4.97 4.88 -10.80
CA ALA A 121 5.55 3.88 -11.70
C ALA A 121 5.46 2.49 -11.06
N LEU A 122 5.02 1.50 -11.84
CA LEU A 122 4.96 0.12 -11.38
C LEU A 122 6.36 -0.45 -11.24
N ASP A 123 6.65 -1.12 -10.13
CA ASP A 123 7.95 -1.73 -9.84
C ASP A 123 8.43 -2.65 -10.97
N ALA A 124 7.52 -3.44 -11.53
CA ALA A 124 7.81 -4.30 -12.67
C ALA A 124 8.18 -3.54 -13.96
N HIS A 125 7.70 -2.32 -14.15
CA HIS A 125 8.07 -1.47 -15.28
C HIS A 125 9.45 -0.84 -15.05
N VAL A 126 9.75 -0.43 -13.81
CA VAL A 126 11.09 0.07 -13.44
C VAL A 126 12.15 -1.00 -13.68
N ALA A 127 11.91 -2.24 -13.18
CA ALA A 127 12.81 -3.37 -13.39
C ALA A 127 13.11 -3.61 -14.89
N ARG A 128 12.07 -3.61 -15.72
CA ARG A 128 12.23 -3.83 -17.17
C ARG A 128 13.00 -2.72 -17.86
N ARG A 129 12.64 -1.44 -17.58
CA ARG A 129 13.33 -0.29 -18.17
C ARG A 129 14.80 -0.20 -17.75
N ALA A 130 15.09 -0.54 -16.49
CA ALA A 130 16.45 -0.63 -15.98
C ALA A 130 17.23 -1.75 -16.71
N ALA A 131 16.67 -2.95 -16.84
CA ALA A 131 17.30 -4.09 -17.50
C ALA A 131 17.56 -3.83 -18.99
N GLU A 132 16.63 -3.19 -19.71
CA GLU A 132 16.80 -2.77 -21.11
C GLU A 132 18.03 -1.85 -21.29
N ALA A 133 18.38 -1.08 -20.24
CA ALA A 133 19.56 -0.22 -20.20
C ALA A 133 20.80 -0.88 -19.53
N GLY A 134 20.73 -2.17 -19.21
CA GLY A 134 21.81 -2.92 -18.56
C GLY A 134 22.01 -2.62 -17.09
N VAL A 135 21.00 -2.08 -16.38
CA VAL A 135 21.06 -1.77 -14.94
C VAL A 135 20.27 -2.83 -14.16
N ASP A 136 20.92 -3.51 -13.21
CA ASP A 136 20.30 -4.58 -12.42
C ASP A 136 19.44 -4.01 -11.28
N LEU A 137 18.14 -3.92 -11.53
CA LEU A 137 17.09 -3.75 -10.53
C LEU A 137 16.04 -4.89 -10.67
N THR A 138 16.49 -6.08 -11.06
CA THR A 138 15.62 -7.24 -11.36
C THR A 138 14.75 -7.66 -10.20
N PHE A 139 15.16 -7.41 -8.93
CA PHE A 139 14.37 -7.71 -7.75
C PHE A 139 12.99 -7.00 -7.74
N LEU A 140 12.87 -5.82 -8.35
CA LEU A 140 11.61 -5.09 -8.47
C LEU A 140 10.60 -5.83 -9.38
N ARG A 141 11.06 -6.73 -10.26
CA ARG A 141 10.20 -7.39 -11.26
C ARG A 141 9.04 -8.16 -10.65
N THR A 142 9.26 -8.75 -9.50
CA THR A 142 8.27 -9.59 -8.81
C THR A 142 7.59 -8.91 -7.64
N ILE A 143 7.95 -7.66 -7.32
CA ILE A 143 7.26 -6.88 -6.29
C ILE A 143 5.96 -6.33 -6.89
N PRO A 144 4.79 -6.71 -6.35
CA PRO A 144 3.51 -6.24 -6.85
C PRO A 144 3.21 -4.87 -6.24
N GLY A 145 3.56 -3.81 -6.94
CA GLY A 145 3.39 -2.49 -6.36
C GLY A 145 3.79 -1.36 -7.30
N SER A 146 3.94 -0.21 -6.69
CA SER A 146 4.53 0.98 -7.31
C SER A 146 5.62 1.52 -6.40
N VAL A 147 6.54 2.27 -6.99
CA VAL A 147 7.76 2.81 -6.36
C VAL A 147 7.49 3.45 -4.98
N GLY A 148 6.44 4.29 -4.85
CA GLY A 148 6.12 4.90 -3.56
C GLY A 148 5.78 3.87 -2.47
N GLY A 149 5.06 2.81 -2.83
CA GLY A 149 4.76 1.70 -1.93
C GLY A 149 5.98 0.85 -1.61
N ALA A 150 6.84 0.58 -2.61
CA ALA A 150 8.09 -0.15 -2.43
C ALA A 150 9.04 0.57 -1.47
N VAL A 151 9.20 1.89 -1.60
CA VAL A 151 9.96 2.72 -0.66
C VAL A 151 9.36 2.67 0.75
N ARG A 152 8.03 2.87 0.87
CA ARG A 152 7.34 2.86 2.17
C ARG A 152 7.53 1.56 2.94
N MET A 153 7.55 0.44 2.24
CA MET A 153 7.68 -0.90 2.81
C MET A 153 9.11 -1.43 2.83
N ASN A 154 10.10 -0.66 2.36
CA ASN A 154 11.41 -1.21 2.06
C ASN A 154 11.25 -2.60 1.41
N ALA A 155 10.49 -2.62 0.31
CA ALA A 155 10.07 -3.86 -0.33
C ALA A 155 11.30 -4.66 -0.81
N GLY A 156 11.20 -5.98 -0.78
CA GLY A 156 12.31 -6.83 -1.21
C GLY A 156 11.89 -8.28 -1.42
N CYS A 157 12.63 -8.95 -2.27
CA CYS A 157 12.51 -10.37 -2.54
C CYS A 157 13.84 -10.92 -3.06
N TYR A 158 13.99 -12.25 -3.04
CA TYR A 158 15.20 -12.94 -3.51
C TYR A 158 16.50 -12.42 -2.88
N GLY A 159 16.44 -11.92 -1.64
CA GLY A 159 17.60 -11.42 -0.89
C GLY A 159 18.03 -10.00 -1.23
N SER A 160 17.28 -9.26 -2.04
CA SER A 160 17.51 -7.86 -2.35
C SER A 160 16.33 -6.99 -1.92
N TYR A 161 16.62 -5.76 -1.45
CA TYR A 161 15.65 -4.83 -0.90
C TYR A 161 15.80 -3.45 -1.54
N VAL A 162 14.77 -2.62 -1.43
CA VAL A 162 14.86 -1.20 -1.83
C VAL A 162 16.07 -0.52 -1.17
N ALA A 163 16.35 -0.80 0.11
CA ALA A 163 17.48 -0.24 0.85
C ALA A 163 18.85 -0.49 0.20
N ASP A 164 19.00 -1.60 -0.54
CA ASP A 164 20.27 -1.96 -1.18
C ASP A 164 20.57 -1.13 -2.43
N HIS A 165 19.55 -0.47 -2.97
CA HIS A 165 19.60 0.22 -4.25
C HIS A 165 19.17 1.68 -4.19
N LEU A 166 18.44 2.08 -3.15
CA LEU A 166 17.86 3.43 -3.04
C LEU A 166 18.97 4.46 -2.74
N GLU A 167 19.03 5.50 -3.55
CA GLU A 167 19.90 6.66 -3.34
C GLU A 167 19.12 7.78 -2.59
N SER A 168 17.95 8.13 -3.11
CA SER A 168 17.13 9.21 -2.58
C SER A 168 15.66 9.06 -2.91
N VAL A 169 14.82 9.82 -2.20
CA VAL A 169 13.38 9.90 -2.39
C VAL A 169 12.97 11.36 -2.55
N SER A 170 12.21 11.65 -3.60
CA SER A 170 11.49 12.92 -3.72
C SER A 170 10.15 12.80 -3.01
N ALA A 171 9.79 13.77 -2.19
CA ALA A 171 8.52 13.80 -1.47
C ALA A 171 7.99 15.22 -1.34
N ILE A 172 6.69 15.33 -1.07
CA ILE A 172 6.06 16.58 -0.64
C ILE A 172 5.60 16.40 0.80
N LEU A 173 6.04 17.31 1.68
CA LEU A 173 5.68 17.29 3.09
C LEU A 173 4.21 17.70 3.28
N ARG A 174 3.71 17.50 4.51
CA ARG A 174 2.31 17.84 4.86
C ARG A 174 1.97 19.32 4.66
N ASP A 175 2.95 20.20 4.76
CA ASP A 175 2.82 21.64 4.51
C ASP A 175 2.96 22.06 3.03
N GLY A 176 3.07 21.09 2.12
CA GLY A 176 3.25 21.32 0.69
C GLY A 176 4.70 21.54 0.24
N THR A 177 5.67 21.52 1.16
CA THR A 177 7.08 21.75 0.84
C THR A 177 7.68 20.54 0.09
N PRO A 178 8.26 20.72 -1.11
CA PRO A 178 8.98 19.66 -1.79
C PRO A 178 10.35 19.42 -1.12
N VAL A 179 10.70 18.14 -0.92
CA VAL A 179 11.97 17.74 -0.30
C VAL A 179 12.60 16.57 -1.06
N SER A 180 13.93 16.48 -0.95
CA SER A 180 14.70 15.29 -1.32
C SER A 180 15.29 14.69 -0.04
N LEU A 181 15.04 13.41 0.21
CA LEU A 181 15.48 12.68 1.39
C LEU A 181 16.50 11.63 0.97
N ALA A 182 17.67 11.62 1.59
CA ALA A 182 18.66 10.58 1.33
C ALA A 182 18.18 9.22 1.90
N ALA A 183 18.52 8.12 1.25
CA ALA A 183 18.17 6.78 1.73
C ALA A 183 18.63 6.51 3.18
N ALA A 184 19.80 7.05 3.55
CA ALA A 184 20.36 6.94 4.91
C ALA A 184 19.46 7.55 6.00
N ASP A 185 18.67 8.58 5.66
CA ASP A 185 17.80 9.28 6.61
C ASP A 185 16.47 8.57 6.83
N LEU A 186 16.13 7.61 5.96
CA LEU A 186 14.83 6.92 5.98
C LEU A 186 14.75 5.76 6.97
N GLY A 187 15.84 5.40 7.65
CA GLY A 187 15.87 4.32 8.64
C GLY A 187 15.25 3.03 8.10
N LEU A 188 15.64 2.65 6.88
CA LEU A 188 15.11 1.49 6.18
C LEU A 188 15.42 0.20 6.94
N ALA A 189 14.38 -0.58 7.24
CA ALA A 189 14.48 -1.87 7.91
C ALA A 189 13.48 -2.86 7.27
N TYR A 190 13.48 -4.10 7.73
CA TYR A 190 12.56 -5.11 7.19
C TYR A 190 11.10 -4.64 7.24
N ARG A 191 10.50 -4.47 6.06
CA ARG A 191 9.11 -3.99 5.86
C ARG A 191 8.83 -2.64 6.56
N SER A 192 9.81 -1.76 6.61
CA SER A 192 9.70 -0.47 7.30
C SER A 192 10.55 0.61 6.67
N SER A 193 10.04 1.84 6.69
CA SER A 193 10.77 3.08 6.44
C SER A 193 10.22 4.20 7.32
N ARG A 194 11.07 5.17 7.68
CA ARG A 194 10.70 6.37 8.45
C ARG A 194 10.62 7.57 7.52
N LEU A 195 9.45 7.77 6.93
CA LEU A 195 9.14 8.99 6.20
C LEU A 195 8.58 10.06 7.17
N PRO A 196 8.78 11.36 6.91
CA PRO A 196 8.12 12.41 7.67
C PRO A 196 6.59 12.19 7.70
N GLU A 197 5.96 12.54 8.83
CA GLU A 197 4.53 12.36 8.99
C GLU A 197 3.75 13.15 7.93
N GLY A 198 2.77 12.49 7.30
CA GLY A 198 1.94 13.08 6.24
C GLY A 198 2.67 13.34 4.92
N ALA A 199 3.96 13.00 4.80
CA ALA A 199 4.69 13.16 3.55
C ALA A 199 4.17 12.21 2.47
N VAL A 200 4.09 12.72 1.25
CA VAL A 200 3.71 11.97 0.05
C VAL A 200 4.96 11.78 -0.82
N VAL A 201 5.41 10.53 -0.96
CA VAL A 201 6.50 10.18 -1.88
C VAL A 201 6.05 10.42 -3.31
N THR A 202 6.80 11.21 -4.08
CA THR A 202 6.50 11.55 -5.47
C THR A 202 7.43 10.89 -6.47
N GLY A 203 8.59 10.40 -6.02
CA GLY A 203 9.56 9.67 -6.83
C GLY A 203 10.70 9.09 -6.00
N ALA A 204 11.53 8.28 -6.63
CA ALA A 204 12.74 7.73 -6.02
C ALA A 204 13.85 7.57 -7.08
N THR A 205 15.10 7.69 -6.65
CA THR A 205 16.29 7.40 -7.45
C THR A 205 16.96 6.16 -6.89
N PHE A 206 17.21 5.19 -7.77
CA PHE A 206 17.89 3.94 -7.47
C PHE A 206 19.23 3.87 -8.20
N THR A 207 20.15 3.06 -7.68
CA THR A 207 21.39 2.67 -8.39
C THR A 207 21.45 1.15 -8.49
N GLY A 208 21.91 0.66 -9.66
CA GLY A 208 22.10 -0.77 -9.90
C GLY A 208 23.46 -1.06 -10.52
N ALA A 209 23.95 -2.29 -10.39
CA ALA A 209 25.13 -2.74 -11.09
C ALA A 209 24.86 -2.86 -12.60
N LEU A 210 25.90 -2.61 -13.42
CA LEU A 210 25.81 -2.88 -14.84
C LEU A 210 25.91 -4.38 -15.13
N ALA A 211 25.06 -4.87 -16.00
CA ALA A 211 25.02 -6.26 -16.42
C ALA A 211 24.47 -6.37 -17.86
N ASP A 212 24.65 -7.53 -18.48
CA ASP A 212 24.09 -7.82 -19.79
C ASP A 212 22.55 -7.78 -19.76
N PRO A 213 21.89 -6.97 -20.63
CA PRO A 213 20.43 -6.88 -20.71
C PRO A 213 19.74 -8.24 -20.90
N ASP A 214 20.29 -9.12 -21.72
CA ASP A 214 19.71 -10.45 -21.99
C ASP A 214 19.77 -11.34 -20.72
N ALA A 215 20.89 -11.32 -20.00
CA ALA A 215 21.02 -12.02 -18.72
C ALA A 215 20.05 -11.47 -17.65
N LEU A 216 19.80 -10.16 -17.62
CA LEU A 216 18.82 -9.54 -16.73
C LEU A 216 17.39 -9.95 -17.10
N ALA A 217 17.06 -10.00 -18.39
CA ALA A 217 15.77 -10.45 -18.88
C ALA A 217 15.50 -11.92 -18.53
N GLU A 218 16.49 -12.80 -18.72
CA GLU A 218 16.40 -14.21 -18.34
C GLU A 218 16.18 -14.38 -16.84
N ARG A 219 16.94 -13.67 -16.00
CA ARG A 219 16.77 -13.68 -14.54
C ARG A 219 15.36 -13.27 -14.14
N MET A 220 14.82 -12.18 -14.72
CA MET A 220 13.46 -11.76 -14.46
C MET A 220 12.41 -12.81 -14.85
N ALA A 221 12.61 -13.50 -15.97
CA ALA A 221 11.73 -14.58 -16.42
C ALA A 221 11.74 -15.77 -15.44
N GLU A 222 12.92 -16.18 -14.99
CA GLU A 222 13.06 -17.23 -13.97
C GLU A 222 12.37 -16.86 -12.64
N GLN A 223 12.57 -15.61 -12.17
CA GLN A 223 11.94 -15.12 -10.94
C GLN A 223 10.41 -15.15 -11.04
N LEU A 224 9.86 -14.74 -12.19
CA LEU A 224 8.42 -14.82 -12.45
C LEU A 224 7.93 -16.26 -12.46
N ALA A 225 8.60 -17.17 -13.14
CA ALA A 225 8.23 -18.58 -13.19
C ALA A 225 8.22 -19.22 -11.79
N LYS A 226 9.23 -18.94 -10.97
CA LYS A 226 9.29 -19.39 -9.57
C LYS A 226 8.12 -18.84 -8.73
N ARG A 227 7.79 -17.57 -8.93
CA ARG A 227 6.68 -16.92 -8.25
C ARG A 227 5.34 -17.51 -8.65
N ASP A 228 5.09 -17.71 -9.95
CA ASP A 228 3.85 -18.25 -10.48
C ASP A 228 3.62 -19.71 -10.02
N ALA A 229 4.70 -20.48 -9.85
CA ALA A 229 4.63 -21.84 -9.34
C ALA A 229 4.34 -21.93 -7.83
N SER A 230 4.71 -20.90 -7.05
CA SER A 230 4.69 -20.96 -5.58
C SER A 230 3.67 -20.01 -4.90
N GLN A 231 3.11 -19.05 -5.62
CA GLN A 231 2.22 -18.04 -5.08
C GLN A 231 0.91 -17.90 -5.88
N PRO A 232 -0.20 -17.55 -5.25
CA PRO A 232 -1.51 -17.43 -5.89
C PRO A 232 -1.62 -16.10 -6.65
N VAL A 233 -0.79 -15.88 -7.67
CA VAL A 233 -0.66 -14.61 -8.41
C VAL A 233 -1.89 -14.21 -9.22
N LYS A 234 -2.79 -15.18 -9.49
CA LYS A 234 -4.05 -14.95 -10.24
C LYS A 234 -5.22 -14.63 -9.32
N ASP A 235 -5.05 -14.83 -8.03
CA ASP A 235 -6.10 -14.63 -7.05
C ASP A 235 -6.10 -13.20 -6.49
N ARG A 236 -7.23 -12.79 -5.92
CA ARG A 236 -7.35 -11.50 -5.23
C ARG A 236 -6.64 -11.58 -3.89
N SER A 237 -5.38 -11.16 -3.86
CA SER A 237 -4.49 -11.22 -2.71
C SER A 237 -3.69 -9.93 -2.58
N ALA A 238 -3.20 -9.65 -1.38
CA ALA A 238 -2.31 -8.51 -1.10
C ALA A 238 -0.89 -8.98 -0.70
N GLY A 239 -0.43 -10.11 -1.26
CA GLY A 239 0.88 -10.67 -0.93
C GLY A 239 0.89 -11.41 0.41
N SER A 240 2.06 -11.45 1.05
CA SER A 240 2.23 -12.08 2.36
C SER A 240 1.35 -11.41 3.41
N THR A 241 0.55 -12.21 4.12
CA THR A 241 -0.35 -11.72 5.17
C THR A 241 0.43 -11.28 6.42
N PHE A 242 1.43 -12.08 6.80
CA PHE A 242 2.25 -11.86 7.98
C PHE A 242 3.73 -11.77 7.64
N ARG A 243 4.45 -10.98 8.42
CA ARG A 243 5.91 -10.90 8.37
C ARG A 243 6.52 -12.24 8.77
N ASN A 244 7.67 -12.55 8.20
CA ASN A 244 8.45 -13.69 8.70
C ASN A 244 9.03 -13.33 10.07
N PRO A 245 8.80 -14.13 11.12
CA PRO A 245 9.42 -13.90 12.44
C PRO A 245 10.94 -13.88 12.40
N ALA A 246 11.56 -14.51 11.40
CA ALA A 246 12.99 -14.43 11.13
C ALA A 246 13.50 -13.01 10.79
N GLY A 247 12.60 -12.06 10.46
CA GLY A 247 12.98 -10.67 10.16
C GLY A 247 13.54 -10.43 8.75
N PHE A 248 13.38 -11.38 7.82
CA PHE A 248 13.81 -11.25 6.42
C PHE A 248 12.94 -12.06 5.46
N SER A 249 12.95 -11.65 4.20
CA SER A 249 12.28 -12.38 3.11
C SER A 249 13.02 -13.67 2.75
N SER A 250 12.33 -14.62 2.12
CA SER A 250 13.00 -15.79 1.54
C SER A 250 13.99 -15.37 0.46
N THR A 251 15.16 -15.98 0.45
CA THR A 251 16.22 -15.72 -0.53
C THR A 251 15.99 -16.46 -1.84
N GLY A 252 15.18 -17.52 -1.81
CA GLY A 252 14.96 -18.43 -2.93
C GLY A 252 16.13 -19.37 -3.20
N ARG A 253 17.12 -19.44 -2.29
CA ARG A 253 18.28 -20.35 -2.36
C ARG A 253 17.95 -21.67 -1.68
N ALA A 254 18.72 -22.73 -2.01
CA ALA A 254 18.55 -24.06 -1.44
C ALA A 254 18.85 -24.13 0.08
N ASP A 255 19.68 -23.21 0.59
CA ASP A 255 20.07 -23.09 2.00
C ASP A 255 19.13 -22.18 2.81
N ASP A 256 18.01 -21.74 2.23
CA ASP A 256 17.05 -20.84 2.92
C ASP A 256 16.39 -21.60 4.10
N ARG A 257 16.53 -21.05 5.31
CA ARG A 257 15.97 -21.63 6.53
C ARG A 257 14.48 -21.28 6.65
N HIS A 258 13.66 -22.30 6.94
CA HIS A 258 12.20 -22.16 6.96
C HIS A 258 11.56 -22.18 8.35
N ASP A 259 12.32 -22.47 9.40
CA ASP A 259 11.81 -22.68 10.77
C ASP A 259 10.98 -21.49 11.30
N LEU A 260 11.39 -20.27 10.93
CA LEU A 260 10.73 -19.01 11.31
C LEU A 260 10.10 -18.31 10.10
N LYS A 261 9.65 -19.05 9.09
CA LYS A 261 8.84 -18.51 7.98
C LYS A 261 7.37 -18.61 8.33
N ALA A 262 6.65 -17.52 8.17
CA ALA A 262 5.22 -17.44 8.50
C ALA A 262 4.39 -18.53 7.81
N TRP A 263 4.66 -18.81 6.52
CA TRP A 263 3.91 -19.84 5.79
C TRP A 263 4.01 -21.24 6.41
N LYS A 264 5.20 -21.58 6.96
CA LYS A 264 5.40 -22.88 7.62
C LYS A 264 4.66 -22.94 8.94
N LEU A 265 4.79 -21.93 9.78
CA LEU A 265 4.08 -21.83 11.05
C LEU A 265 2.56 -21.92 10.87
N ILE A 266 2.02 -21.25 9.84
CA ILE A 266 0.61 -21.28 9.50
C ILE A 266 0.17 -22.69 9.04
N SER A 267 0.98 -23.34 8.20
CA SER A 267 0.71 -24.71 7.76
C SER A 267 0.76 -25.69 8.93
N ASP A 268 1.77 -25.61 9.80
CA ASP A 268 1.95 -26.49 10.95
C ASP A 268 0.81 -26.32 11.99
N ALA A 269 0.25 -25.09 12.08
CA ALA A 269 -0.94 -24.80 12.89
C ALA A 269 -2.27 -25.27 12.26
N GLY A 270 -2.24 -25.95 11.08
CA GLY A 270 -3.42 -26.47 10.39
C GLY A 270 -4.29 -25.39 9.74
N MET A 271 -3.75 -24.19 9.49
CA MET A 271 -4.52 -23.07 8.95
C MET A 271 -4.42 -22.89 7.43
N ARG A 272 -3.70 -23.77 6.72
CA ARG A 272 -3.71 -23.82 5.24
C ARG A 272 -5.12 -24.13 4.75
N GLY A 273 -5.65 -23.35 3.81
CA GLY A 273 -7.00 -23.50 3.28
C GLY A 273 -8.14 -23.08 4.23
N ALA A 274 -7.84 -22.61 5.46
CA ALA A 274 -8.84 -22.15 6.41
C ALA A 274 -9.69 -21.01 5.82
N ARG A 275 -11.00 -20.99 6.15
CA ARG A 275 -11.98 -20.06 5.57
C ARG A 275 -12.79 -19.32 6.63
N ARG A 276 -13.18 -18.07 6.30
CA ARG A 276 -14.15 -17.28 7.05
C ARG A 276 -14.92 -16.38 6.08
N GLY A 277 -16.24 -16.56 5.96
CA GLY A 277 -17.01 -15.87 4.92
C GLY A 277 -16.42 -16.09 3.53
N GLY A 278 -16.16 -15.01 2.80
CA GLY A 278 -15.46 -15.05 1.51
C GLY A 278 -13.94 -15.04 1.58
N ALA A 279 -13.34 -15.01 2.79
CA ALA A 279 -11.90 -15.03 2.98
C ALA A 279 -11.36 -16.46 3.08
N GLN A 280 -10.13 -16.69 2.56
CA GLN A 280 -9.45 -17.98 2.62
C GLN A 280 -7.94 -17.80 2.76
N MET A 281 -7.28 -18.59 3.62
CA MET A 281 -5.82 -18.79 3.52
C MET A 281 -5.53 -19.70 2.33
N SER A 282 -4.59 -19.30 1.47
CA SER A 282 -4.31 -20.01 0.23
C SER A 282 -3.86 -21.46 0.47
N ASP A 283 -4.40 -22.38 -0.33
CA ASP A 283 -3.95 -23.77 -0.37
C ASP A 283 -2.55 -23.90 -0.99
N LEU A 284 -2.19 -23.00 -1.93
CA LEU A 284 -0.87 -23.01 -2.58
C LEU A 284 0.22 -22.46 -1.64
N HIS A 285 -0.04 -21.32 -0.99
CA HIS A 285 0.92 -20.67 -0.09
C HIS A 285 0.22 -20.16 1.18
N ALA A 286 0.42 -20.87 2.30
CA ALA A 286 -0.36 -20.64 3.52
C ALA A 286 -0.28 -19.20 4.12
N ASN A 287 0.74 -18.40 3.77
CA ASN A 287 0.85 -17.00 4.20
C ASN A 287 0.19 -16.00 3.23
N PHE A 288 -0.72 -16.47 2.35
CA PHE A 288 -1.47 -15.60 1.45
C PHE A 288 -2.95 -15.65 1.79
N LEU A 289 -3.50 -14.48 2.11
CA LEU A 289 -4.91 -14.28 2.37
C LEU A 289 -5.61 -13.90 1.06
N LEU A 290 -6.68 -14.61 0.73
CA LEU A 290 -7.42 -14.49 -0.52
C LEU A 290 -8.83 -13.98 -0.27
N ASN A 291 -9.35 -13.16 -1.19
CA ASN A 291 -10.77 -12.94 -1.35
C ASN A 291 -11.28 -13.86 -2.46
N THR A 292 -11.95 -14.94 -2.11
CA THR A 292 -12.49 -15.93 -3.06
C THR A 292 -13.80 -15.48 -3.74
N GLY A 293 -14.29 -14.29 -3.37
CA GLY A 293 -15.51 -13.67 -3.85
C GLY A 293 -16.43 -13.31 -2.68
N GLY A 294 -16.85 -12.04 -2.64
CA GLY A 294 -17.80 -11.55 -1.63
C GLY A 294 -17.25 -11.43 -0.20
N ALA A 295 -15.93 -11.53 0.02
CA ALA A 295 -15.35 -11.24 1.32
C ALA A 295 -15.53 -9.77 1.71
N THR A 296 -15.79 -9.51 2.99
CA THR A 296 -15.67 -8.20 3.60
C THR A 296 -14.25 -8.00 4.16
N ALA A 297 -13.87 -6.77 4.47
CA ALA A 297 -12.61 -6.52 5.20
C ALA A 297 -12.63 -7.20 6.57
N ALA A 298 -13.79 -7.21 7.23
CA ALA A 298 -14.00 -7.91 8.51
C ALA A 298 -13.77 -9.43 8.40
N ASP A 299 -14.16 -10.07 7.29
CA ASP A 299 -13.86 -11.51 7.05
C ASP A 299 -12.36 -11.75 6.96
N LEU A 300 -11.66 -10.91 6.17
CA LEU A 300 -10.21 -11.01 5.97
C LEU A 300 -9.44 -10.79 7.28
N GLU A 301 -9.74 -9.70 8.00
CA GLU A 301 -9.11 -9.43 9.29
C GLU A 301 -9.43 -10.52 10.32
N GLY A 302 -10.69 -10.95 10.40
CA GLY A 302 -11.13 -11.98 11.33
C GLY A 302 -10.46 -13.34 11.08
N LEU A 303 -10.27 -13.74 9.81
CA LEU A 303 -9.51 -14.95 9.48
C LEU A 303 -8.03 -14.80 9.86
N GLY A 304 -7.42 -13.64 9.58
CA GLY A 304 -6.04 -13.37 9.96
C GLY A 304 -5.82 -13.40 11.47
N GLU A 305 -6.72 -12.84 12.27
CA GLU A 305 -6.62 -12.92 13.74
C GLU A 305 -6.82 -14.37 14.26
N GLU A 306 -7.67 -15.17 13.62
CA GLU A 306 -7.79 -16.59 13.93
C GLU A 306 -6.48 -17.34 13.64
N VAL A 307 -5.83 -17.07 12.48
CA VAL A 307 -4.50 -17.62 12.15
C VAL A 307 -3.48 -17.25 13.21
N ARG A 308 -3.40 -15.97 13.61
CA ARG A 308 -2.47 -15.51 14.66
C ARG A 308 -2.66 -16.29 15.96
N LYS A 309 -3.92 -16.41 16.39
CA LYS A 309 -4.28 -17.16 17.61
C LYS A 309 -3.84 -18.63 17.53
N ARG A 310 -4.13 -19.32 16.40
CA ARG A 310 -3.79 -20.72 16.21
C ARG A 310 -2.28 -20.97 16.16
N VAL A 311 -1.54 -20.10 15.45
CA VAL A 311 -0.08 -20.18 15.40
C VAL A 311 0.53 -19.98 16.79
N PHE A 312 0.06 -18.97 17.53
CA PHE A 312 0.52 -18.76 18.91
C PHE A 312 0.24 -19.96 19.82
N GLN A 313 -0.93 -20.57 19.73
CA GLN A 313 -1.28 -21.76 20.50
C GLN A 313 -0.39 -22.97 20.16
N ALA A 314 0.00 -23.12 18.88
CA ALA A 314 0.79 -24.27 18.43
C ALA A 314 2.29 -24.09 18.65
N SER A 315 2.82 -22.86 18.58
CA SER A 315 4.27 -22.60 18.54
C SER A 315 4.78 -21.61 19.60
N GLY A 316 3.89 -20.87 20.26
CA GLY A 316 4.26 -19.74 21.13
C GLY A 316 4.74 -18.49 20.37
N ILE A 317 4.73 -18.50 19.03
CA ILE A 317 5.19 -17.39 18.19
C ILE A 317 4.00 -16.49 17.83
N GLU A 318 4.14 -15.19 18.11
CA GLU A 318 3.16 -14.19 17.70
C GLU A 318 3.49 -13.67 16.30
N LEU A 319 2.57 -13.87 15.34
CA LEU A 319 2.72 -13.35 13.98
C LEU A 319 2.37 -11.86 13.93
N GLU A 320 3.17 -11.08 13.20
CA GLU A 320 2.90 -9.68 12.91
C GLU A 320 2.31 -9.52 11.51
N TRP A 321 1.27 -8.69 11.39
CA TRP A 321 0.71 -8.38 10.08
C TRP A 321 1.73 -7.67 9.17
N GLU A 322 1.83 -8.13 7.93
CA GLU A 322 2.53 -7.44 6.85
C GLU A 322 1.57 -6.58 6.03
N ILE A 323 0.35 -7.07 5.77
CA ILE A 323 -0.69 -6.28 5.12
C ILE A 323 -1.11 -5.13 6.03
N MET A 324 -1.10 -3.91 5.51
CA MET A 324 -1.57 -2.73 6.24
C MET A 324 -3.10 -2.75 6.33
N ARG A 325 -3.63 -2.60 7.55
CA ARG A 325 -5.06 -2.51 7.84
C ARG A 325 -5.39 -1.07 8.17
N VAL A 326 -6.23 -0.45 7.35
CA VAL A 326 -6.49 0.99 7.43
C VAL A 326 -7.98 1.29 7.38
N GLY A 327 -8.38 2.42 7.93
CA GLY A 327 -9.75 2.87 7.94
C GLY A 327 -10.56 2.41 9.14
N GLU A 328 -11.82 2.77 9.16
CA GLU A 328 -12.77 2.49 10.24
C GLU A 328 -13.47 1.14 10.02
N PRO A 329 -13.77 0.40 11.09
CA PRO A 329 -14.65 -0.76 10.98
C PRO A 329 -15.98 -0.38 10.32
N GLY A 330 -16.57 -1.30 9.57
CA GLY A 330 -17.95 -1.12 9.10
C GLY A 330 -18.92 -1.08 10.29
N ALA A 331 -20.08 -0.47 10.10
CA ALA A 331 -21.15 -0.60 11.07
C ALA A 331 -21.49 -2.10 11.22
N ASP A 332 -21.59 -2.59 12.47
CA ASP A 332 -21.99 -3.95 12.74
C ASP A 332 -23.30 -4.25 11.99
N LYS A 333 -23.22 -5.10 10.97
CA LYS A 333 -24.44 -5.68 10.40
C LYS A 333 -24.98 -6.63 11.47
N PRO A 334 -26.24 -6.46 11.94
CA PRO A 334 -26.81 -7.44 12.83
C PRO A 334 -26.69 -8.82 12.19
N ALA A 335 -26.21 -9.79 12.96
CA ALA A 335 -26.10 -11.17 12.52
C ALA A 335 -27.48 -11.63 12.00
N LYS A 336 -27.52 -12.09 10.75
CA LYS A 336 -28.73 -12.68 10.16
C LYS A 336 -28.93 -14.08 10.72
#